data_03fc06fe6333a147a89349672c8bee82
#
_entry.id   03fc06fe6333a147a89349672c8bee82
#
_cell.length_a   1.000
_cell.length_b   1.000
_cell.length_c   1.000
_cell.angle_alpha   90.00
_cell.angle_beta   90.00
_cell.angle_gamma   90.00
#
_symmetry.space_group_name_H-M   'P 1'
#
loop_
_entity.id
_entity.type
_entity.pdbx_description
1 polymer ?
#
loop_
_entity_poly.entity_id
_entity_poly.type
_entity_poly.pdbx_seq_one_letter_code
_entity_poly.pdbx_strand_id
1 'polypeptide(L)'
;MRKLKESVISTQHLPQVIAGPIVRKVTSTECHIWVVTSNADSPALNLSANEVVVSGNCQRETIRVGKYAFIHLLSFTSSEPFEDTARIGYSLSFSDDAQQASWENEQRGLLYDGQSSLCFHYTETPETILDG
;
A
#
# COMPACT_ATOMS: atom_id res chain seq x y z
N MET A 1 -0.23 -26.81 26.18
CA MET A 1 0.00 -26.23 25.83
C MET A 1 -0.10 -25.55 25.55
N ARG A 2 -0.22 -25.35 25.32
CA ARG A 2 -0.21 -24.69 24.79
C ARG A 2 0.36 -23.72 24.63
N LYS A 3 1.03 -23.39 24.68
CA LYS A 3 1.61 -22.32 24.59
C LYS A 3 2.68 -22.12 23.71
N LEU A 4 3.65 -22.71 23.57
CA LEU A 4 4.59 -22.63 22.67
C LEU A 4 4.17 -22.87 21.31
N LYS A 5 3.25 -23.68 21.18
CA LYS A 5 2.69 -23.93 19.93
C LYS A 5 1.88 -22.74 19.45
N GLU A 6 1.40 -21.95 20.33
CA GLU A 6 0.74 -20.74 19.94
C GLU A 6 1.68 -19.77 19.27
N SER A 7 2.89 -19.67 19.73
CA SER A 7 3.85 -18.82 19.12
C SER A 7 4.18 -19.26 17.72
N VAL A 8 4.30 -20.55 17.52
CA VAL A 8 4.58 -21.08 16.21
C VAL A 8 3.41 -20.84 15.27
N ILE A 9 2.22 -21.04 15.75
CA ILE A 9 1.04 -20.79 14.97
C ILE A 9 0.94 -19.32 14.59
N SER A 10 1.24 -18.44 15.50
CA SER A 10 1.24 -17.01 15.20
C SER A 10 2.18 -16.67 14.08
N THR A 11 3.37 -17.24 14.10
CA THR A 11 4.33 -16.99 13.06
C THR A 11 3.85 -17.49 11.71
N GLN A 12 3.22 -18.66 11.71
CA GLN A 12 2.73 -19.23 10.46
C GLN A 12 1.52 -18.48 9.91
N HIS A 13 0.80 -17.81 10.77
CA HIS A 13 -0.45 -17.16 10.39
C HIS A 13 -0.33 -15.64 10.34
N LEU A 14 0.91 -15.13 10.29
CA LEU A 14 1.09 -13.70 10.13
C LEU A 14 0.53 -13.26 8.77
N PRO A 15 -0.22 -12.17 8.73
CA PRO A 15 -0.71 -11.67 7.45
C PRO A 15 0.45 -11.15 6.61
N GLN A 16 0.27 -11.13 5.31
CA GLN A 16 1.27 -10.57 4.41
C GLN A 16 1.48 -9.09 4.73
N VAL A 17 0.42 -8.36 4.94
CA VAL A 17 0.49 -6.95 5.32
C VAL A 17 0.07 -6.83 6.77
N ILE A 18 1.00 -6.44 7.61
CA ILE A 18 0.76 -6.29 9.04
C ILE A 18 0.12 -4.94 9.35
N ALA A 19 0.54 -3.90 8.63
CA ALA A 19 0.01 -2.55 8.84
C ALA A 19 0.04 -1.79 7.52
N GLY A 20 -0.97 -0.96 7.30
CA GLY A 20 -1.12 -0.19 6.08
C GLY A 20 -1.85 -0.95 5.01
N PRO A 21 -1.75 -0.53 3.76
CA PRO A 21 -0.93 0.58 3.27
C PRO A 21 -1.46 1.94 3.75
N ILE A 22 -0.56 2.86 4.01
CA ILE A 22 -0.90 4.19 4.51
C ILE A 22 -0.33 5.22 3.55
N VAL A 23 -1.20 6.08 3.05
CA VAL A 23 -0.79 7.18 2.18
C VAL A 23 -0.13 8.24 3.07
N ARG A 24 1.15 8.53 2.81
CA ARG A 24 1.92 9.46 3.61
C ARG A 24 1.99 10.86 3.00
N LYS A 25 2.05 10.92 1.69
CA LYS A 25 2.22 12.20 1.03
C LYS A 25 1.75 12.08 -0.41
N VAL A 26 1.05 13.10 -0.89
CA VAL A 26 0.62 13.16 -2.28
C VAL A 26 0.92 14.54 -2.81
N THR A 27 1.57 14.62 -3.96
CA THR A 27 1.75 15.86 -4.69
C THR A 27 1.07 15.69 -6.06
N SER A 28 1.20 16.70 -6.91
CA SER A 28 0.57 16.61 -8.25
C SER A 28 1.13 15.46 -9.08
N THR A 29 2.33 14.99 -8.79
CA THR A 29 2.95 13.90 -9.57
C THR A 29 3.43 12.74 -8.74
N GLU A 30 3.33 12.80 -7.41
CA GLU A 30 3.91 11.77 -6.55
C GLU A 30 2.92 11.26 -5.54
N CYS A 31 3.03 10.00 -5.24
CA CYS A 31 2.26 9.36 -4.17
C CYS A 31 3.19 8.50 -3.35
N HIS A 32 3.28 8.79 -2.07
CA HIS A 32 4.17 8.08 -1.15
C HIS A 32 3.32 7.28 -0.17
N ILE A 33 3.55 5.98 -0.15
CA ILE A 33 2.80 5.06 0.69
C ILE A 33 3.79 4.22 1.46
N TRP A 34 3.50 3.93 2.73
CA TRP A 34 4.28 2.92 3.42
C TRP A 34 3.39 1.76 3.88
N VAL A 35 4.01 0.61 3.99
CA VAL A 35 3.31 -0.60 4.37
C VAL A 35 4.28 -1.47 5.16
N VAL A 36 3.78 -2.17 6.16
CA VAL A 36 4.58 -3.11 6.93
C VAL A 36 4.16 -4.51 6.55
N THR A 37 5.11 -5.33 6.16
CA THR A 37 4.83 -6.71 5.77
C THR A 37 5.59 -7.68 6.66
N SER A 38 5.23 -8.94 6.59
CA SER A 38 5.83 -9.98 7.41
C SER A 38 7.08 -10.58 6.80
N ASN A 39 7.45 -10.18 5.59
CA ASN A 39 8.68 -10.66 4.95
C ASN A 39 9.34 -9.54 4.18
N ALA A 40 10.55 -9.81 3.71
CA ALA A 40 11.42 -8.78 3.12
C ALA A 40 11.05 -8.40 1.69
N ASP A 41 10.21 -9.19 1.02
CA ASP A 41 9.89 -8.91 -0.38
C ASP A 41 9.02 -7.66 -0.46
N SER A 42 9.52 -6.65 -1.14
CA SER A 42 8.83 -5.38 -1.27
C SER A 42 7.79 -5.43 -2.38
N PRO A 43 6.57 -5.05 -2.11
CA PRO A 43 5.57 -4.99 -3.18
C PRO A 43 5.81 -3.81 -4.09
N ALA A 44 5.28 -3.88 -5.29
CA ALA A 44 5.22 -2.74 -6.19
C ALA A 44 3.92 -1.99 -5.95
N LEU A 45 3.97 -0.67 -6.10
CA LEU A 45 2.79 0.17 -5.96
C LEU A 45 2.25 0.51 -7.35
N ASN A 46 0.98 0.25 -7.55
CA ASN A 46 0.29 0.57 -8.80
C ASN A 46 -0.78 1.59 -8.52
N LEU A 47 -0.92 2.57 -9.38
CA LEU A 47 -1.91 3.62 -9.24
C LEU A 47 -2.86 3.63 -10.43
N SER A 48 -4.09 4.05 -10.16
CA SER A 48 -5.05 4.37 -11.21
C SER A 48 -5.66 5.74 -10.91
N ALA A 49 -6.05 6.45 -11.94
CA ALA A 49 -6.72 7.73 -11.80
C ALA A 49 -8.04 7.63 -12.53
N ASN A 50 -9.16 7.78 -11.81
CA ASN A 50 -10.50 7.60 -12.36
C ASN A 50 -10.60 6.27 -13.13
N GLU A 51 -10.00 5.22 -12.53
CA GLU A 51 -10.01 3.85 -13.03
C GLU A 51 -9.15 3.60 -14.27
N VAL A 52 -8.30 4.57 -14.62
CA VAL A 52 -7.35 4.40 -15.71
C VAL A 52 -5.96 4.24 -15.11
N VAL A 53 -5.22 3.25 -15.59
CA VAL A 53 -3.87 2.97 -15.07
C VAL A 53 -2.96 4.16 -15.27
N VAL A 54 -2.25 4.55 -14.21
CA VAL A 54 -1.31 5.66 -14.26
C VAL A 54 0.06 5.14 -14.64
N SER A 55 0.67 5.76 -15.65
CA SER A 55 2.03 5.43 -16.04
C SER A 55 3.02 6.18 -15.17
N GLY A 56 4.10 5.53 -14.79
CA GLY A 56 5.11 6.17 -13.96
C GLY A 56 6.07 5.14 -13.40
N ASN A 57 6.84 5.56 -12.42
CA ASN A 57 7.86 4.74 -11.80
C ASN A 57 7.61 4.60 -10.30
N CYS A 58 7.86 3.41 -9.79
CA CYS A 58 7.77 3.15 -8.36
C CYS A 58 9.16 2.87 -7.81
N GLN A 59 9.57 3.64 -6.82
CA GLN A 59 10.80 3.38 -6.08
C GLN A 59 10.44 2.77 -4.73
N ARG A 60 11.26 1.86 -4.27
CA ARG A 60 10.97 1.10 -3.06
C ARG A 60 12.18 1.08 -2.16
N GLU A 61 11.94 1.22 -0.87
CA GLU A 61 12.98 1.10 0.14
C GLU A 61 12.44 0.23 1.25
N THR A 62 13.22 -0.72 1.74
CA THR A 62 12.80 -1.66 2.76
C THR A 62 13.67 -1.53 4.00
N ILE A 63 13.03 -1.41 5.15
CA ILE A 63 13.71 -1.30 6.42
C ILE A 63 13.21 -2.43 7.32
N ARG A 64 14.13 -3.25 7.80
CA ARG A 64 13.76 -4.31 8.73
C ARG A 64 13.64 -3.73 10.13
N VAL A 65 12.49 -3.95 10.77
CA VAL A 65 12.25 -3.44 12.11
C VAL A 65 12.03 -4.56 13.12
N GLY A 66 12.01 -5.81 12.67
CA GLY A 66 11.86 -6.95 13.55
C GLY A 66 12.10 -8.21 12.76
N LYS A 67 11.98 -9.36 13.43
CA LYS A 67 12.24 -10.64 12.77
C LYS A 67 11.23 -10.89 11.64
N TYR A 68 9.99 -10.49 11.86
CA TYR A 68 8.92 -10.69 10.89
C TYR A 68 8.20 -9.37 10.60
N ALA A 69 8.94 -8.27 10.60
CA ALA A 69 8.34 -6.98 10.32
C ALA A 69 9.28 -6.13 9.49
N PHE A 70 8.82 -5.73 8.32
CA PHE A 70 9.60 -4.96 7.36
C PHE A 70 8.75 -3.78 6.90
N ILE A 71 9.31 -2.57 7.02
CA ILE A 71 8.63 -1.37 6.52
C ILE A 71 9.09 -1.14 5.09
N HIS A 72 8.14 -1.04 4.19
CA HIS A 72 8.42 -0.71 2.79
C HIS A 72 7.93 0.70 2.51
N LEU A 73 8.85 1.54 2.04
CA LEU A 73 8.53 2.90 1.65
C LEU A 73 8.41 2.91 0.14
N LEU A 74 7.21 3.17 -0.36
CA LEU A 74 6.91 3.08 -1.78
C LEU A 74 6.63 4.48 -2.30
N SER A 75 7.38 4.89 -3.31
CA SER A 75 7.25 6.23 -3.89
C SER A 75 6.93 6.09 -5.37
N PHE A 76 5.73 6.47 -5.74
CA PHE A 76 5.32 6.41 -7.14
C PHE A 76 5.37 7.81 -7.72
N THR A 77 6.05 7.94 -8.86
CA THR A 77 6.12 9.19 -9.59
C THR A 77 5.39 9.02 -10.91
N SER A 78 4.31 9.79 -11.07
CA SER A 78 3.50 9.73 -12.26
C SER A 78 4.19 10.47 -13.40
N SER A 79 4.04 9.98 -14.63
CA SER A 79 4.59 10.64 -15.79
C SER A 79 3.85 11.92 -16.14
N GLU A 80 2.61 12.06 -15.67
CA GLU A 80 1.81 13.27 -15.88
C GLU A 80 1.13 13.67 -14.58
N PRO A 81 0.85 14.95 -14.38
CA PRO A 81 0.22 15.39 -13.15
C PRO A 81 -1.18 14.81 -12.99
N PHE A 82 -1.57 14.56 -11.77
CA PHE A 82 -2.93 14.15 -11.45
C PHE A 82 -3.88 15.31 -11.68
N GLU A 83 -5.07 15.00 -12.18
CA GLU A 83 -6.09 16.02 -12.34
C GLU A 83 -6.70 16.35 -10.98
N ASP A 84 -7.10 17.60 -10.80
CA ASP A 84 -7.77 18.01 -9.56
C ASP A 84 -9.04 17.20 -9.39
N THR A 85 -9.27 16.73 -8.17
CA THR A 85 -10.38 15.89 -7.78
C THR A 85 -10.37 14.49 -8.40
N ALA A 86 -9.25 14.07 -9.01
CA ALA A 86 -9.16 12.71 -9.52
C ALA A 86 -9.24 11.70 -8.39
N ARG A 87 -9.94 10.61 -8.64
CA ARG A 87 -9.99 9.51 -7.68
C ARG A 87 -8.79 8.60 -7.96
N ILE A 88 -7.87 8.56 -7.01
CA ILE A 88 -6.64 7.79 -7.15
C ILE A 88 -6.80 6.46 -6.44
N GLY A 89 -6.79 5.39 -7.21
CA GLY A 89 -6.79 4.05 -6.65
C GLY A 89 -5.36 3.57 -6.51
N TYR A 90 -5.08 2.84 -5.44
CA TYR A 90 -3.73 2.31 -5.23
C TYR A 90 -3.83 0.84 -4.83
N SER A 91 -2.88 0.06 -5.33
CA SER A 91 -2.83 -1.36 -5.04
C SER A 91 -1.39 -1.82 -4.94
N LEU A 92 -1.20 -2.93 -4.26
CA LEU A 92 0.10 -3.54 -4.07
C LEU A 92 0.19 -4.80 -4.92
N SER A 93 1.34 -5.02 -5.54
CA SER A 93 1.61 -6.22 -6.30
C SER A 93 2.81 -6.94 -5.69
N PHE A 94 2.61 -8.16 -5.28
CA PHE A 94 3.69 -9.00 -4.75
C PHE A 94 4.14 -9.97 -5.83
N SER A 95 5.43 -10.24 -5.88
CA SER A 95 5.97 -11.12 -6.92
C SER A 95 5.65 -12.59 -6.69
N ASP A 96 5.42 -12.96 -5.44
CA ASP A 96 5.09 -14.35 -5.08
C ASP A 96 3.57 -14.52 -5.12
N ASP A 97 3.09 -15.56 -5.79
CA ASP A 97 1.66 -15.77 -6.00
C ASP A 97 0.92 -15.99 -4.68
N ALA A 98 1.54 -16.69 -3.75
CA ALA A 98 0.90 -16.93 -2.46
C ALA A 98 0.79 -15.64 -1.64
N GLN A 99 1.82 -14.78 -1.71
CA GLN A 99 1.78 -13.49 -1.05
C GLN A 99 0.73 -12.59 -1.67
N GLN A 100 0.63 -12.61 -2.98
CA GLN A 100 -0.37 -11.81 -3.68
C GLN A 100 -1.78 -12.25 -3.30
N ALA A 101 -2.02 -13.55 -3.27
CA ALA A 101 -3.32 -14.08 -2.90
C ALA A 101 -3.69 -13.72 -1.46
N SER A 102 -2.71 -13.79 -0.56
CA SER A 102 -2.91 -13.42 0.83
C SER A 102 -3.29 -11.96 0.95
N TRP A 103 -2.55 -11.09 0.26
CA TRP A 103 -2.84 -9.66 0.29
C TRP A 103 -4.21 -9.34 -0.29
N GLU A 104 -4.58 -9.98 -1.40
CA GLU A 104 -5.88 -9.72 -2.02
C GLU A 104 -7.02 -10.10 -1.07
N ASN A 105 -6.83 -11.16 -0.32
CA ASN A 105 -7.81 -11.57 0.66
C ASN A 105 -7.88 -10.58 1.83
N GLU A 106 -6.73 -10.10 2.31
CA GLU A 106 -6.68 -9.12 3.38
C GLU A 106 -7.27 -7.79 2.95
N GLN A 107 -6.99 -7.39 1.72
CA GLN A 107 -7.47 -6.12 1.17
C GLN A 107 -9.00 -6.07 1.12
N ARG A 108 -9.62 -7.20 0.86
CA ARG A 108 -11.08 -7.25 0.78
C ARG A 108 -11.75 -6.73 2.05
N GLY A 109 -11.12 -6.96 3.20
CA GLY A 109 -11.65 -6.48 4.46
C GLY A 109 -11.50 -4.99 4.68
N LEU A 110 -10.73 -4.31 3.83
CA LEU A 110 -10.49 -2.87 3.92
C LEU A 110 -11.33 -2.07 2.93
N LEU A 111 -12.04 -2.75 2.04
CA LEU A 111 -12.79 -2.06 0.98
C LEU A 111 -14.23 -1.87 1.40
N TYR A 112 -14.81 -0.75 1.00
CA TYR A 112 -16.24 -0.53 1.13
C TYR A 112 -16.97 -1.22 -0.03
N ASP A 113 -18.25 -1.39 0.14
CA ASP A 113 -19.08 -2.00 -0.91
C ASP A 113 -18.93 -1.23 -2.21
N GLY A 114 -18.73 -1.96 -3.29
CA GLY A 114 -18.62 -1.36 -4.61
C GLY A 114 -17.23 -0.89 -4.98
N GLN A 115 -16.28 -0.95 -4.06
CA GLN A 115 -14.90 -0.59 -4.37
C GLN A 115 -14.13 -1.79 -4.88
N SER A 116 -13.28 -1.55 -5.86
CA SER A 116 -12.38 -2.57 -6.38
C SER A 116 -10.95 -2.37 -5.88
N SER A 117 -10.64 -1.22 -5.29
CA SER A 117 -9.31 -0.94 -4.77
C SER A 117 -9.40 0.15 -3.71
N LEU A 118 -8.34 0.25 -2.92
CA LEU A 118 -8.20 1.37 -1.99
C LEU A 118 -8.00 2.65 -2.80
N CYS A 119 -8.56 3.74 -2.33
CA CYS A 119 -8.48 4.98 -3.10
C CYS A 119 -8.59 6.21 -2.23
N PHE A 120 -8.22 7.34 -2.79
CA PHE A 120 -8.39 8.66 -2.20
C PHE A 120 -8.65 9.65 -3.32
N HIS A 121 -9.08 10.84 -2.98
CA HIS A 121 -9.27 11.90 -3.98
C HIS A 121 -8.12 12.89 -3.85
N TYR A 122 -7.48 13.20 -4.98
CA TYR A 122 -6.44 14.19 -5.02
C TYR A 122 -7.07 15.57 -5.15
N THR A 123 -6.64 16.52 -4.34
CA THR A 123 -7.07 17.91 -4.48
C THR A 123 -5.84 18.80 -4.53
N GLU A 124 -5.92 19.86 -5.32
CA GLU A 124 -4.76 20.73 -5.53
C GLU A 124 -4.61 21.78 -4.45
N THR A 125 -5.62 21.94 -3.62
CA THR A 125 -5.57 23.01 -2.61
C THR A 125 -5.28 22.52 -1.20
N PRO A 126 -5.05 21.24 -0.95
CA PRO A 126 -4.89 20.79 0.42
C PRO A 126 -3.70 21.38 1.14
N GLU A 127 -2.68 21.78 0.44
CA GLU A 127 -1.52 22.33 1.11
C GLU A 127 -1.88 23.63 1.81
N THR A 128 -2.77 24.41 1.25
CA THR A 128 -3.23 25.62 1.90
C THR A 128 -4.02 25.29 3.16
N ILE A 129 -4.83 24.28 3.09
CA ILE A 129 -5.63 23.85 4.21
C ILE A 129 -4.75 23.29 5.32
N LEU A 130 -3.79 22.50 4.95
CA LEU A 130 -2.92 21.83 5.90
C LEU A 130 -2.02 22.82 6.63
N ASP A 131 -1.63 23.84 5.94
CA ASP A 131 -0.77 24.86 6.53
C ASP A 131 -1.53 25.75 7.48
N GLY A 132 -2.81 25.86 7.28
CA GLY A 132 -3.67 26.69 8.12
C GLY A 132 -3.93 26.15 9.50
#